data_e5dee6649286a38522ba5395fb3bcc9a
#
_entry.id   e5dee6649286a38522ba5395fb3bcc9a
#
_cell.length_a   1.000
_cell.length_b   1.000
_cell.length_c   1.000
_cell.angle_alpha   90.00
_cell.angle_beta   90.00
_cell.angle_gamma   90.00
#
_symmetry.space_group_name_H-M   'P 1'
#
loop_
_entity.id
_entity.type
_entity.pdbx_description
1 polymer ?
#
loop_
_entity_poly.entity_id
_entity_poly.type
_entity_poly.pdbx_seq_one_letter_code
_entity_poly.pdbx_strand_id
1 'polypeptide(L)'
;MPHRRCHQRAAYAQVWHRAVGWYWGGVDFQLTLRVDGEARSLTVDTRTTLLDALRDRLSVTSPKKGCDHGQCGACTVLLDGRRVLSCLTLAVAHDGAEVTTAGGLASADGELHPLQRAFLDHDGFQCGYCTPGQICSAAGMLAEAAAGHPSAVTAAADDGPGGGGPDGRVVLSDDEIRERMSGNLCRCGAYVNIVAAIREVSAK
;
A
#
# COMPACT_ATOMS: atom_id res chain seq x y z
N MET A 1 -43.61 -16.98 -46.36
CA MET A 1 -42.19 -16.74 -46.60
C MET A 1 -41.49 -16.65 -45.24
N PRO A 2 -40.67 -17.62 -44.85
CA PRO A 2 -40.10 -17.66 -43.51
C PRO A 2 -38.57 -17.37 -43.50
N HIS A 3 -38.16 -16.56 -42.53
CA HIS A 3 -36.99 -16.64 -41.69
C HIS A 3 -35.62 -16.99 -42.31
N ARG A 4 -34.97 -16.02 -42.99
CA ARG A 4 -33.52 -16.08 -43.33
C ARG A 4 -32.63 -15.13 -42.48
N ARG A 5 -33.08 -14.66 -41.30
CA ARG A 5 -32.31 -13.64 -40.50
C ARG A 5 -31.58 -14.19 -39.28
N CYS A 6 -31.66 -15.48 -38.96
CA CYS A 6 -31.10 -16.00 -37.71
C CYS A 6 -29.64 -16.52 -37.83
N HIS A 7 -29.22 -16.97 -39.02
CA HIS A 7 -27.87 -17.56 -39.17
C HIS A 7 -26.73 -16.57 -39.34
N GLN A 8 -27.02 -15.32 -39.77
CA GLN A 8 -25.97 -14.32 -39.91
C GLN A 8 -25.49 -13.73 -38.58
N ARG A 9 -26.31 -13.70 -37.52
CA ARG A 9 -25.94 -13.19 -36.21
C ARG A 9 -24.92 -14.06 -35.47
N ALA A 10 -24.97 -15.36 -35.65
CA ALA A 10 -24.03 -16.29 -35.01
C ALA A 10 -22.63 -16.21 -35.63
N ALA A 11 -22.50 -15.99 -36.94
CA ALA A 11 -21.24 -15.86 -37.61
C ALA A 11 -20.51 -14.53 -37.25
N TYR A 12 -21.27 -13.44 -37.09
CA TYR A 12 -20.69 -12.16 -36.64
C TYR A 12 -20.20 -12.21 -35.19
N ALA A 13 -20.90 -12.92 -34.30
CA ALA A 13 -20.45 -13.05 -32.91
C ALA A 13 -19.13 -13.81 -32.82
N GLN A 14 -18.92 -14.86 -33.64
CA GLN A 14 -17.67 -15.63 -33.64
C GLN A 14 -16.49 -14.85 -34.26
N VAL A 15 -16.73 -14.00 -35.24
CA VAL A 15 -15.69 -13.15 -35.82
C VAL A 15 -15.27 -12.06 -34.86
N TRP A 16 -16.22 -11.46 -34.11
CA TRP A 16 -15.92 -10.48 -33.09
C TRP A 16 -15.12 -11.06 -31.91
N HIS A 17 -15.47 -12.26 -31.43
CA HIS A 17 -14.71 -12.94 -30.38
C HIS A 17 -13.25 -13.25 -30.80
N ARG A 18 -13.01 -13.59 -32.07
CA ARG A 18 -11.63 -13.80 -32.57
C ARG A 18 -10.88 -12.50 -32.77
N ALA A 19 -11.51 -11.45 -33.27
CA ALA A 19 -10.86 -10.15 -33.53
C ALA A 19 -10.59 -9.39 -32.22
N VAL A 20 -11.48 -9.47 -31.23
CA VAL A 20 -11.31 -8.82 -29.91
C VAL A 20 -10.32 -9.57 -29.03
N GLY A 21 -10.23 -10.89 -29.16
CA GLY A 21 -9.23 -11.70 -28.43
C GLY A 21 -7.78 -11.33 -28.73
N TRP A 22 -7.49 -10.77 -29.90
CA TRP A 22 -6.15 -10.29 -30.26
C TRP A 22 -5.84 -8.88 -29.73
N TYR A 23 -6.86 -8.08 -29.44
CA TYR A 23 -6.71 -6.71 -28.94
C TYR A 23 -6.65 -6.62 -27.41
N TRP A 24 -7.14 -7.68 -26.70
CA TRP A 24 -7.20 -7.76 -25.22
C TRP A 24 -6.41 -8.93 -24.66
N GLY A 25 -5.60 -9.60 -25.46
CA GLY A 25 -4.66 -10.61 -24.98
C GLY A 25 -3.66 -9.95 -24.05
N GLY A 26 -3.84 -10.09 -22.74
CA GLY A 26 -2.84 -9.69 -21.76
C GLY A 26 -1.54 -10.45 -22.04
N VAL A 27 -0.41 -9.80 -21.78
CA VAL A 27 0.88 -10.48 -21.81
C VAL A 27 1.12 -11.02 -20.40
N ASP A 28 1.08 -12.35 -20.29
CA ASP A 28 1.41 -13.02 -19.03
C ASP A 28 2.90 -12.89 -18.73
N PHE A 29 3.21 -12.47 -17.52
CA PHE A 29 4.57 -12.33 -17.03
C PHE A 29 4.73 -13.12 -15.73
N GLN A 30 5.79 -13.93 -15.64
CA GLN A 30 6.13 -14.64 -14.42
C GLN A 30 7.09 -13.78 -13.61
N LEU A 31 6.75 -13.54 -12.34
CA LEU A 31 7.58 -12.79 -11.40
C LEU A 31 7.61 -13.49 -10.05
N THR A 32 8.58 -13.10 -9.24
CA THR A 32 8.71 -13.54 -7.85
C THR A 32 8.78 -12.33 -6.95
N LEU A 33 7.90 -12.25 -5.95
CA LEU A 33 7.94 -11.24 -4.90
C LEU A 33 8.36 -11.91 -3.59
N ARG A 34 9.12 -11.21 -2.78
CA ARG A 34 9.33 -11.62 -1.38
C ARG A 34 8.28 -10.90 -0.52
N VAL A 35 7.23 -11.61 -0.14
CA VAL A 35 6.11 -11.04 0.61
C VAL A 35 6.18 -11.50 2.06
N ASP A 36 6.31 -10.55 2.98
CA ASP A 36 6.44 -10.79 4.43
C ASP A 36 7.54 -11.84 4.75
N GLY A 37 8.68 -11.73 4.05
CA GLY A 37 9.84 -12.62 4.20
C GLY A 37 9.79 -13.90 3.37
N GLU A 38 8.63 -14.27 2.77
CA GLU A 38 8.48 -15.47 1.97
C GLU A 38 8.55 -15.18 0.46
N ALA A 39 9.36 -15.95 -0.28
CA ALA A 39 9.40 -15.88 -1.74
C ALA A 39 8.12 -16.50 -2.34
N ARG A 40 7.39 -15.72 -3.14
CA ARG A 40 6.12 -16.08 -3.77
C ARG A 40 6.22 -15.85 -5.28
N SER A 41 6.19 -16.94 -6.07
CA SER A 41 6.17 -16.87 -7.54
C SER A 41 4.72 -16.84 -8.04
N LEU A 42 4.45 -16.01 -9.03
CA LEU A 42 3.13 -15.86 -9.62
C LEU A 42 3.23 -15.46 -11.09
N THR A 43 2.17 -15.78 -11.85
CA THR A 43 2.01 -15.33 -13.23
C THR A 43 0.85 -14.34 -13.28
N VAL A 44 1.09 -13.17 -13.85
CA VAL A 44 0.12 -12.08 -13.93
C VAL A 44 0.13 -11.42 -15.29
N ASP A 45 -0.99 -10.82 -15.66
CA ASP A 45 -1.04 -9.85 -16.77
C ASP A 45 -0.17 -8.63 -16.41
N THR A 46 0.56 -8.09 -17.40
CA THR A 46 1.46 -6.94 -17.20
C THR A 46 0.77 -5.68 -16.66
N ARG A 47 -0.54 -5.60 -16.74
CA ARG A 47 -1.38 -4.52 -16.18
C ARG A 47 -1.79 -4.74 -14.73
N THR A 48 -1.45 -5.90 -14.14
CA THR A 48 -1.84 -6.25 -12.77
C THR A 48 -1.16 -5.33 -11.76
N THR A 49 -1.95 -4.68 -10.90
CA THR A 49 -1.42 -3.88 -9.82
C THR A 49 -0.79 -4.77 -8.74
N LEU A 50 0.14 -4.24 -7.96
CA LEU A 50 0.71 -4.94 -6.82
C LEU A 50 -0.39 -5.31 -5.80
N LEU A 51 -1.40 -4.44 -5.63
CA LEU A 51 -2.54 -4.71 -4.76
C LEU A 51 -3.32 -5.95 -5.21
N ASP A 52 -3.65 -6.07 -6.51
CA ASP A 52 -4.37 -7.22 -7.05
C ASP A 52 -3.52 -8.49 -7.03
N ALA A 53 -2.21 -8.37 -7.32
CA ALA A 53 -1.29 -9.49 -7.19
C ALA A 53 -1.27 -10.04 -5.75
N LEU A 54 -1.15 -9.18 -4.75
CA LEU A 54 -1.14 -9.56 -3.33
C LEU A 54 -2.47 -10.20 -2.92
N ARG A 55 -3.60 -9.54 -3.22
CA ARG A 55 -4.91 -9.96 -2.74
C ARG A 55 -5.50 -11.15 -3.50
N ASP A 56 -5.47 -11.07 -4.84
CA ASP A 56 -6.24 -11.98 -5.68
C ASP A 56 -5.42 -13.19 -6.14
N ARG A 57 -4.08 -13.06 -6.20
CA ARG A 57 -3.19 -14.15 -6.61
C ARG A 57 -2.48 -14.82 -5.44
N LEU A 58 -2.06 -14.04 -4.44
CA LEU A 58 -1.31 -14.55 -3.29
C LEU A 58 -2.14 -14.70 -2.01
N SER A 59 -3.43 -14.29 -2.03
CA SER A 59 -4.33 -14.32 -0.87
C SER A 59 -3.83 -13.50 0.33
N VAL A 60 -2.96 -12.53 0.10
CA VAL A 60 -2.47 -11.60 1.11
C VAL A 60 -3.45 -10.44 1.21
N THR A 61 -4.41 -10.54 2.12
CA THR A 61 -5.56 -9.63 2.23
C THR A 61 -5.36 -8.47 3.20
N SER A 62 -4.20 -8.37 3.84
CA SER A 62 -3.83 -7.28 4.74
C SER A 62 -3.95 -5.91 4.06
N PRO A 63 -3.32 -5.63 2.89
CA PRO A 63 -3.57 -4.39 2.16
C PRO A 63 -5.01 -4.34 1.65
N LYS A 64 -5.69 -3.19 1.79
CA LYS A 64 -7.13 -3.06 1.46
C LYS A 64 -7.36 -2.26 0.18
N LYS A 65 -8.30 -2.73 -0.64
CA LYS A 65 -8.75 -2.01 -1.84
C LYS A 65 -9.88 -1.06 -1.43
N GLY A 66 -9.54 0.20 -1.11
CA GLY A 66 -10.51 1.25 -0.77
C GLY A 66 -10.96 2.01 -2.01
N CYS A 67 -10.12 2.90 -2.54
CA CYS A 67 -10.45 3.74 -3.70
C CYS A 67 -9.95 3.19 -5.04
N ASP A 68 -8.91 2.37 -5.04
CA ASP A 68 -8.26 1.80 -6.24
C ASP A 68 -7.65 2.83 -7.22
N HIS A 69 -7.43 4.06 -6.75
CA HIS A 69 -6.87 5.16 -7.56
C HIS A 69 -5.99 6.12 -6.74
N GLY A 70 -5.35 5.63 -5.68
CA GLY A 70 -4.28 6.34 -4.99
C GLY A 70 -4.70 7.41 -3.98
N GLN A 71 -5.99 7.53 -3.61
CA GLN A 71 -6.47 8.63 -2.77
C GLN A 71 -6.59 8.28 -1.29
N CYS A 72 -6.86 7.03 -0.92
CA CYS A 72 -7.25 6.70 0.45
C CYS A 72 -6.14 6.10 1.32
N GLY A 73 -5.06 5.62 0.75
CA GLY A 73 -3.95 5.02 1.49
C GLY A 73 -4.21 3.65 2.14
N ALA A 74 -5.42 3.07 2.02
CA ALA A 74 -5.74 1.78 2.64
C ALA A 74 -4.93 0.60 2.08
N CYS A 75 -4.35 0.77 0.90
CA CYS A 75 -3.50 -0.20 0.22
C CYS A 75 -2.00 0.00 0.46
N THR A 76 -1.59 0.91 1.35
CA THR A 76 -0.17 1.17 1.62
C THR A 76 0.53 -0.09 2.10
N VAL A 77 1.66 -0.40 1.49
CA VAL A 77 2.63 -1.43 1.88
C VAL A 77 4.04 -0.82 1.90
N LEU A 78 5.00 -1.51 2.47
CA LEU A 78 6.40 -1.17 2.30
C LEU A 78 6.99 -2.00 1.15
N LEU A 79 7.52 -1.32 0.15
CA LEU A 79 8.23 -1.92 -0.98
C LEU A 79 9.70 -1.55 -0.83
N ASP A 80 10.56 -2.54 -0.62
CA ASP A 80 11.98 -2.33 -0.30
C ASP A 80 12.17 -1.29 0.83
N GLY A 81 11.35 -1.39 1.88
CA GLY A 81 11.34 -0.50 3.04
C GLY A 81 10.66 0.86 2.84
N ARG A 82 10.21 1.20 1.63
CA ARG A 82 9.56 2.48 1.33
C ARG A 82 8.05 2.31 1.20
N ARG A 83 7.27 3.21 1.80
CA ARG A 83 5.81 3.19 1.67
C ARG A 83 5.37 3.52 0.24
N VAL A 84 4.52 2.66 -0.32
CA VAL A 84 3.94 2.82 -1.64
C VAL A 84 2.45 2.52 -1.62
N LEU A 85 1.71 3.11 -2.56
CA LEU A 85 0.31 2.79 -2.81
C LEU A 85 0.23 1.61 -3.78
N SER A 86 0.00 0.40 -3.28
CA SER A 86 0.04 -0.81 -4.10
C SER A 86 -1.02 -0.84 -5.22
N CYS A 87 -2.11 -0.05 -5.13
CA CYS A 87 -3.08 0.10 -6.21
C CYS A 87 -2.57 0.90 -7.42
N LEU A 88 -1.50 1.69 -7.26
CA LEU A 88 -0.86 2.46 -8.34
C LEU A 88 0.48 1.87 -8.79
N THR A 89 0.89 0.76 -8.18
CA THR A 89 2.17 0.10 -8.44
C THR A 89 1.91 -1.13 -9.30
N LEU A 90 2.58 -1.26 -10.46
CA LEU A 90 2.46 -2.46 -11.30
C LEU A 90 3.35 -3.58 -10.73
N ALA A 91 2.77 -4.79 -10.57
CA ALA A 91 3.50 -5.92 -10.01
C ALA A 91 4.75 -6.29 -10.85
N VAL A 92 4.63 -6.27 -12.17
CA VAL A 92 5.71 -6.64 -13.09
C VAL A 92 6.93 -5.72 -13.03
N ALA A 93 6.78 -4.48 -12.54
CA ALA A 93 7.89 -3.54 -12.38
C ALA A 93 8.78 -3.86 -11.16
N HIS A 94 8.40 -4.84 -10.33
CA HIS A 94 9.01 -5.11 -9.04
C HIS A 94 9.35 -6.60 -8.85
N ASP A 95 9.75 -7.27 -9.93
CA ASP A 95 10.25 -8.64 -9.84
C ASP A 95 11.48 -8.71 -8.91
N GLY A 96 11.46 -9.63 -7.96
CA GLY A 96 12.48 -9.80 -6.93
C GLY A 96 12.37 -8.86 -5.73
N ALA A 97 11.48 -7.88 -5.74
CA ALA A 97 11.35 -6.87 -4.67
C ALA A 97 10.79 -7.47 -3.38
N GLU A 98 11.12 -6.82 -2.26
CA GLU A 98 10.58 -7.13 -0.94
C GLU A 98 9.33 -6.31 -0.65
N VAL A 99 8.24 -6.98 -0.32
CA VAL A 99 6.96 -6.36 0.04
C VAL A 99 6.64 -6.72 1.49
N THR A 100 6.62 -5.72 2.37
CA THR A 100 6.19 -5.91 3.76
C THR A 100 4.79 -5.32 3.94
N THR A 101 3.86 -6.17 4.38
CA THR A 101 2.51 -5.75 4.76
C THR A 101 2.43 -5.50 6.26
N ALA A 102 1.29 -5.00 6.74
CA ALA A 102 1.09 -4.84 8.19
C ALA A 102 1.19 -6.18 8.95
N GLY A 103 0.89 -7.32 8.30
CA GLY A 103 1.09 -8.65 8.89
C GLY A 103 2.57 -9.02 9.03
N GLY A 104 3.38 -8.66 8.06
CA GLY A 104 4.82 -8.93 8.04
C GLY A 104 5.67 -8.03 8.93
N LEU A 105 5.07 -7.03 9.58
CA LEU A 105 5.78 -6.20 10.57
C LEU A 105 5.96 -6.92 11.92
N ALA A 106 5.10 -7.89 12.25
CA ALA A 106 5.26 -8.71 13.44
C ALA A 106 6.50 -9.60 13.32
N SER A 107 7.12 -9.91 14.45
CA SER A 107 8.26 -10.81 14.48
C SER A 107 7.87 -12.26 14.17
N ALA A 108 8.84 -13.10 13.80
CA ALA A 108 8.59 -14.50 13.43
C ALA A 108 8.02 -15.35 14.57
N ASP A 109 8.24 -14.97 15.82
CA ASP A 109 7.70 -15.58 17.04
C ASP A 109 6.33 -15.02 17.43
N GLY A 110 5.77 -14.14 16.61
CA GLY A 110 4.41 -13.59 16.77
C GLY A 110 4.33 -12.37 17.68
N GLU A 111 5.44 -11.79 18.12
CA GLU A 111 5.42 -10.51 18.82
C GLU A 111 4.97 -9.38 17.90
N LEU A 112 4.03 -8.59 18.41
CA LEU A 112 3.52 -7.44 17.67
C LEU A 112 4.59 -6.35 17.52
N HIS A 113 4.69 -5.79 16.34
CA HIS A 113 5.49 -4.59 16.11
C HIS A 113 5.02 -3.46 17.05
N PRO A 114 5.91 -2.57 17.55
CA PRO A 114 5.53 -1.47 18.45
C PRO A 114 4.34 -0.64 17.96
N LEU A 115 4.25 -0.35 16.65
CA LEU A 115 3.09 0.34 16.07
C LEU A 115 1.80 -0.47 16.19
N GLN A 116 1.84 -1.79 15.96
CA GLN A 116 0.66 -2.63 16.11
C GLN A 116 0.17 -2.63 17.55
N ARG A 117 1.08 -2.72 18.53
CA ARG A 117 0.77 -2.63 19.95
C ARG A 117 0.17 -1.27 20.30
N ALA A 118 0.81 -0.17 19.91
CA ALA A 118 0.32 1.17 20.18
C ALA A 118 -1.07 1.43 19.56
N PHE A 119 -1.35 0.91 18.36
CA PHE A 119 -2.68 1.01 17.76
C PHE A 119 -3.75 0.26 18.54
N LEU A 120 -3.42 -0.84 19.21
CA LEU A 120 -4.32 -1.54 20.14
C LEU A 120 -4.50 -0.75 21.43
N ASP A 121 -3.41 -0.28 22.02
CA ASP A 121 -3.42 0.37 23.35
C ASP A 121 -4.11 1.75 23.30
N HIS A 122 -4.09 2.43 22.17
CA HIS A 122 -4.73 3.74 21.94
C HIS A 122 -6.06 3.67 21.19
N ASP A 123 -6.62 2.50 20.91
CA ASP A 123 -7.81 2.35 20.06
C ASP A 123 -7.66 3.09 18.71
N GLY A 124 -6.49 2.97 18.06
CA GLY A 124 -6.14 3.65 16.80
C GLY A 124 -6.98 3.20 15.60
N PHE A 125 -8.11 2.54 15.82
CA PHE A 125 -9.02 2.03 14.80
C PHE A 125 -10.45 1.88 15.33
N GLN A 126 -11.43 1.81 14.40
CA GLN A 126 -12.81 1.40 14.69
C GLN A 126 -13.17 0.21 13.81
N CYS A 127 -13.56 0.42 12.53
CA CYS A 127 -13.88 -0.69 11.63
C CYS A 127 -12.67 -1.53 11.22
N GLY A 128 -11.46 -1.04 11.41
CA GLY A 128 -10.21 -1.74 11.09
C GLY A 128 -9.83 -1.75 9.60
N TYR A 129 -10.66 -1.23 8.70
CA TYR A 129 -10.41 -1.34 7.26
C TYR A 129 -9.16 -0.60 6.80
N CYS A 130 -8.94 0.63 7.25
CA CYS A 130 -7.74 1.42 6.90
C CYS A 130 -6.51 1.05 7.75
N THR A 131 -6.69 0.30 8.83
CA THR A 131 -5.64 0.07 9.84
C THR A 131 -4.35 -0.54 9.29
N PRO A 132 -4.37 -1.57 8.42
CA PRO A 132 -3.14 -2.09 7.83
C PRO A 132 -2.36 -1.04 7.04
N GLY A 133 -3.06 -0.23 6.24
CA GLY A 133 -2.44 0.87 5.49
C GLY A 133 -1.90 1.98 6.40
N GLN A 134 -2.60 2.30 7.48
CA GLN A 134 -2.15 3.27 8.49
C GLN A 134 -0.85 2.79 9.16
N ILE A 135 -0.78 1.52 9.58
CA ILE A 135 0.40 0.94 10.25
C ILE A 135 1.61 0.91 9.30
N CYS A 136 1.44 0.45 8.05
CA CYS A 136 2.53 0.47 7.06
C CYS A 136 2.99 1.90 6.76
N SER A 137 2.05 2.84 6.62
CA SER A 137 2.39 4.25 6.38
C SER A 137 3.12 4.86 7.57
N ALA A 138 2.69 4.55 8.79
CA ALA A 138 3.37 4.99 10.01
C ALA A 138 4.80 4.43 10.11
N ALA A 139 5.00 3.15 9.82
CA ALA A 139 6.33 2.54 9.81
C ALA A 139 7.26 3.23 8.80
N GLY A 140 6.78 3.44 7.57
CA GLY A 140 7.57 4.12 6.54
C GLY A 140 7.87 5.58 6.88
N MET A 141 6.89 6.33 7.41
CA MET A 141 7.13 7.73 7.76
C MET A 141 8.06 7.92 8.96
N LEU A 142 8.07 6.97 9.93
CA LEU A 142 9.05 6.98 11.02
C LEU A 142 10.47 6.79 10.48
N ALA A 143 10.64 5.87 9.53
CA ALA A 143 11.93 5.67 8.86
C ALA A 143 12.37 6.91 8.06
N GLU A 144 11.45 7.57 7.35
CA GLU A 144 11.71 8.82 6.61
C GLU A 144 12.10 9.95 7.55
N ALA A 145 11.45 10.11 8.69
CA ALA A 145 11.78 11.12 9.67
C ALA A 145 13.13 10.84 10.32
N ALA A 146 13.44 9.58 10.63
CA ALA A 146 14.74 9.16 11.16
C ALA A 146 15.89 9.39 10.15
N ALA A 147 15.58 9.31 8.84
CA ALA A 147 16.53 9.64 7.77
C ALA A 147 16.63 11.15 7.45
N GLY A 148 15.91 12.00 8.21
CA GLY A 148 15.96 13.46 8.05
C GLY A 148 15.15 13.99 6.86
N HIS A 149 14.27 13.18 6.27
CA HIS A 149 13.43 13.63 5.15
C HIS A 149 12.39 14.65 5.63
N PRO A 150 12.38 15.91 5.11
CA PRO A 150 11.45 16.93 5.54
C PRO A 150 10.01 16.63 5.06
N SER A 151 9.03 17.23 5.71
CA SER A 151 7.64 17.34 5.28
C SER A 151 7.28 18.79 4.94
N ALA A 152 6.04 19.05 4.53
CA ALA A 152 5.59 20.41 4.25
C ALA A 152 5.56 21.32 5.50
N VAL A 153 5.52 20.72 6.70
CA VAL A 153 5.49 21.46 7.98
C VAL A 153 6.81 21.38 8.76
N THR A 154 7.81 20.69 8.22
CA THR A 154 9.13 20.65 8.87
C THR A 154 9.72 22.07 8.86
N ALA A 155 10.02 22.59 10.06
CA ALA A 155 10.66 23.89 10.19
C ALA A 155 12.00 23.89 9.44
N ALA A 156 12.25 24.95 8.65
CA ALA A 156 13.57 25.16 8.07
C ALA A 156 14.58 25.34 9.21
N ALA A 157 15.69 24.65 9.15
CA ALA A 157 16.79 24.95 10.06
C ALA A 157 17.35 26.34 9.66
N ASP A 158 17.61 27.20 10.62
CA ASP A 158 18.18 28.51 10.37
C ASP A 158 19.57 28.45 9.69
N ASP A 159 20.21 27.28 9.62
CA ASP A 159 21.56 27.07 9.14
C ASP A 159 21.71 26.00 8.01
N GLY A 160 20.66 25.67 7.22
CA GLY A 160 20.89 24.74 6.10
C GLY A 160 19.65 23.98 5.61
N PRO A 161 19.77 23.22 4.51
CA PRO A 161 18.67 22.48 3.94
C PRO A 161 18.28 21.27 4.81
N GLY A 162 17.19 21.40 5.55
CA GLY A 162 16.55 20.35 6.31
C GLY A 162 16.49 20.69 7.81
N GLY A 163 15.32 21.07 8.30
CA GLY A 163 15.02 21.29 9.72
C GLY A 163 15.12 20.01 10.54
N GLY A 164 16.31 19.48 10.67
CA GLY A 164 16.62 18.32 11.50
C GLY A 164 17.04 18.75 12.91
N GLY A 165 16.72 17.92 13.91
CA GLY A 165 17.35 17.98 15.23
C GLY A 165 18.88 17.84 15.14
N PRO A 166 19.58 17.94 16.28
CA PRO A 166 21.03 17.90 16.32
C PRO A 166 21.68 16.68 15.63
N ASP A 167 20.94 15.63 15.41
CA ASP A 167 21.36 14.36 14.78
C ASP A 167 20.90 14.25 13.31
N GLY A 168 20.40 15.33 12.69
CA GLY A 168 19.86 15.30 11.34
C GLY A 168 18.48 14.63 11.20
N ARG A 169 17.87 14.18 12.29
CA ARG A 169 16.52 13.57 12.31
C ARG A 169 15.44 14.64 12.42
N VAL A 170 14.29 14.39 11.81
CA VAL A 170 13.13 15.28 12.00
C VAL A 170 12.47 14.96 13.34
N VAL A 171 12.28 16.00 14.18
CA VAL A 171 11.50 15.88 15.42
C VAL A 171 10.00 15.78 15.05
N LEU A 172 9.38 14.67 15.43
CA LEU A 172 7.99 14.39 15.11
C LEU A 172 7.03 15.05 16.11
N SER A 173 6.61 16.27 15.80
CA SER A 173 5.45 16.90 16.46
C SER A 173 4.14 16.27 15.98
N ASP A 174 3.03 16.56 16.66
CA ASP A 174 1.71 16.12 16.21
C ASP A 174 1.38 16.64 14.80
N ASP A 175 1.84 17.81 14.43
CA ASP A 175 1.62 18.39 13.09
C ASP A 175 2.46 17.68 12.03
N GLU A 176 3.71 17.31 12.34
CA GLU A 176 4.54 16.46 11.48
C GLU A 176 3.88 15.08 11.26
N ILE A 177 3.35 14.47 12.31
CA ILE A 177 2.65 13.18 12.20
C ILE A 177 1.40 13.33 11.34
N ARG A 178 0.58 14.35 11.55
CA ARG A 178 -0.65 14.62 10.75
C ARG A 178 -0.32 14.84 9.28
N GLU A 179 0.68 15.66 9.00
CA GLU A 179 1.10 15.94 7.62
C GLU A 179 1.58 14.67 6.92
N ARG A 180 2.50 13.92 7.53
CA ARG A 180 3.06 12.70 6.95
C ARG A 180 2.04 11.59 6.77
N MET A 181 0.98 11.59 7.58
CA MET A 181 -0.12 10.62 7.52
C MET A 181 -1.33 11.10 6.72
N SER A 182 -1.30 12.32 6.16
CA SER A 182 -2.44 12.95 5.46
C SER A 182 -2.96 12.13 4.27
N GLY A 183 -2.10 11.31 3.64
CA GLY A 183 -2.47 10.40 2.54
C GLY A 183 -3.24 9.14 2.97
N ASN A 184 -3.44 8.91 4.28
CA ASN A 184 -4.13 7.73 4.81
C ASN A 184 -5.47 8.10 5.46
N LEU A 185 -6.56 7.87 4.74
CA LEU A 185 -7.90 8.27 5.16
C LEU A 185 -8.54 7.24 6.10
N CYS A 186 -9.16 7.74 7.17
CA CYS A 186 -9.97 6.95 8.09
C CYS A 186 -11.42 7.45 8.08
N ARG A 187 -12.36 6.71 7.49
CA ARG A 187 -13.77 7.11 7.42
C ARG A 187 -14.45 7.17 8.79
N CYS A 188 -13.97 6.39 9.76
CA CYS A 188 -14.46 6.40 11.13
C CYS A 188 -13.93 7.57 11.97
N GLY A 189 -12.90 8.28 11.48
CA GLY A 189 -12.35 9.46 12.16
C GLY A 189 -11.44 9.15 13.35
N ALA A 190 -10.79 7.99 13.40
CA ALA A 190 -9.91 7.60 14.50
C ALA A 190 -8.56 8.38 14.53
N TYR A 191 -8.45 9.51 13.84
CA TYR A 191 -7.19 10.24 13.65
C TYR A 191 -6.49 10.66 14.94
N VAL A 192 -7.25 11.10 15.96
CA VAL A 192 -6.68 11.53 17.24
C VAL A 192 -5.93 10.38 17.90
N ASN A 193 -6.52 9.19 17.91
CA ASN A 193 -5.94 7.99 18.48
C ASN A 193 -4.78 7.45 17.63
N ILE A 194 -4.88 7.53 16.29
CA ILE A 194 -3.79 7.17 15.37
C ILE A 194 -2.56 8.06 15.63
N VAL A 195 -2.74 9.36 15.76
CA VAL A 195 -1.64 10.30 16.06
C VAL A 195 -1.03 9.99 17.42
N ALA A 196 -1.86 9.71 18.44
CA ALA A 196 -1.38 9.34 19.78
C ALA A 196 -0.55 8.04 19.77
N ALA A 197 -1.02 7.02 19.05
CA ALA A 197 -0.30 5.76 18.89
C ALA A 197 1.06 5.94 18.21
N ILE A 198 1.11 6.72 17.14
CA ILE A 198 2.37 6.99 16.41
C ILE A 198 3.33 7.80 17.27
N ARG A 199 2.84 8.82 17.98
CA ARG A 199 3.64 9.65 18.89
C ARG A 199 4.29 8.81 19.99
N GLU A 200 3.57 7.86 20.61
CA GLU A 200 4.16 6.96 21.61
C GLU A 200 5.36 6.20 21.07
N VAL A 201 5.23 5.67 19.83
CA VAL A 201 6.30 4.88 19.22
C VAL A 201 7.48 5.78 18.80
N SER A 202 7.21 7.01 18.34
CA SER A 202 8.26 7.95 17.93
C SER A 202 9.10 8.50 19.08
N ALA A 203 8.62 8.41 20.32
CA ALA A 203 9.30 8.88 21.52
C ALA A 203 10.27 7.86 22.13
N LYS A 204 10.26 6.61 21.62
CA LYS A 204 11.13 5.49 22.07
C LYS A 204 12.35 5.37 21.18
#